data_ea7511e4a36f625ec1cd44a6662c5870
#
_entry.id   ea7511e4a36f625ec1cd44a6662c5870
#
_cell.length_a   1.000
_cell.length_b   1.000
_cell.length_c   1.000
_cell.angle_alpha   90.00
_cell.angle_beta   90.00
_cell.angle_gamma   90.00
#
_symmetry.space_group_name_H-M   'P 1'
#
loop_
_entity.id
_entity.type
_entity.pdbx_description
1 polymer ?
#
loop_
_entity_poly.entity_id
_entity_poly.type
_entity_poly.pdbx_seq_one_letter_code
_entity_poly.pdbx_strand_id
1 'polypeptide(L)'
;EVRLVLEPLPSGSGLVFSSNCSEDVLERNWQRLIMTHLEEKAHKGVLTGSEITDMKITLINGRAHQKHTEGGDFRQATYRAVRQGLKKAKSILLEPVYEYQLEIPADQVGRAMTDLQRMHAVFEPPKMEVDMAILKGTAPVVTMRDYQREMIVYTRGHGRLFCSLKGYEPCHNAEEVIDSCGYDSEADTEE
;
A
#
# COMPACT_ATOMS: atom_id res chain seq x y z
N GLU A 1 23.11 6.59 -18.01
CA GLU A 1 21.81 7.26 -17.82
C GLU A 1 20.69 6.24 -17.88
N VAL A 2 19.68 6.42 -17.05
CA VAL A 2 18.44 5.59 -17.03
C VAL A 2 17.26 6.55 -16.98
N ARG A 3 16.28 6.34 -17.86
CA ARG A 3 15.00 7.08 -17.86
C ARG A 3 13.84 6.13 -17.70
N LEU A 4 13.05 6.39 -16.68
CA LEU A 4 11.90 5.60 -16.29
C LEU A 4 10.62 6.44 -16.38
N VAL A 5 9.52 5.77 -16.68
CA VAL A 5 8.15 6.27 -16.48
C VAL A 5 7.53 5.48 -15.36
N LEU A 6 6.95 6.18 -14.38
CA LEU A 6 6.21 5.61 -13.26
C LEU A 6 4.72 5.94 -13.47
N GLU A 7 3.89 4.93 -13.52
CA GLU A 7 2.45 5.05 -13.76
C GLU A 7 1.67 4.35 -12.66
N PRO A 8 0.58 4.96 -12.13
CA PRO A 8 -0.27 4.29 -11.17
C PRO A 8 -1.04 3.15 -11.82
N LEU A 9 -1.27 2.09 -11.06
CA LEU A 9 -2.12 0.97 -11.42
C LEU A 9 -3.31 0.86 -10.47
N PRO A 10 -4.37 0.14 -10.85
CA PRO A 10 -5.49 -0.14 -9.95
C PRO A 10 -5.04 -0.82 -8.65
N SER A 11 -5.79 -0.58 -7.57
CA SER A 11 -5.53 -1.20 -6.26
C SER A 11 -5.43 -2.72 -6.37
N GLY A 12 -4.41 -3.30 -5.73
CA GLY A 12 -4.14 -4.73 -5.73
C GLY A 12 -3.31 -5.23 -6.91
N SER A 13 -2.90 -4.36 -7.84
CA SER A 13 -2.09 -4.75 -9.00
C SER A 13 -0.64 -5.12 -8.66
N GLY A 14 -0.13 -4.64 -7.52
CA GLY A 14 1.28 -4.78 -7.16
C GLY A 14 2.21 -3.96 -8.05
N LEU A 15 3.48 -4.36 -8.12
CA LEU A 15 4.48 -3.74 -8.99
C LEU A 15 4.61 -4.49 -10.30
N VAL A 16 4.63 -3.74 -11.40
CA VAL A 16 4.87 -4.25 -12.76
C VAL A 16 6.06 -3.52 -13.36
N PHE A 17 7.00 -4.27 -13.88
CA PHE A 17 8.19 -3.72 -14.56
C PHE A 17 8.16 -4.07 -16.04
N SER A 18 8.51 -3.11 -16.90
CA SER A 18 8.58 -3.32 -18.34
C SER A 18 9.65 -2.46 -19.02
N SER A 19 9.98 -2.79 -20.24
CA SER A 19 10.87 -2.00 -21.08
C SER A 19 10.22 -1.70 -22.43
N ASN A 20 10.23 -0.43 -22.82
CA ASN A 20 9.89 0.08 -24.15
C ASN A 20 11.10 0.74 -24.81
N CYS A 21 12.30 0.51 -24.27
CA CYS A 21 13.53 1.06 -24.82
C CYS A 21 13.96 0.26 -26.06
N SER A 22 14.31 0.97 -27.15
CA SER A 22 14.88 0.35 -28.34
C SER A 22 16.27 -0.21 -28.05
N GLU A 23 16.60 -1.37 -28.63
CA GLU A 23 17.93 -1.97 -28.57
C GLU A 23 18.99 -1.10 -29.33
N ASP A 24 18.56 -0.28 -30.28
CA ASP A 24 19.43 0.68 -30.96
C ASP A 24 19.85 1.86 -30.05
N VAL A 25 19.05 2.13 -29.00
CA VAL A 25 19.32 3.19 -28.02
C VAL A 25 20.13 2.67 -26.85
N LEU A 26 19.75 1.49 -26.34
CA LEU A 26 20.44 0.82 -25.25
C LEU A 26 20.44 -0.69 -25.50
N GLU A 27 21.63 -1.27 -25.59
CA GLU A 27 21.81 -2.70 -25.84
C GLU A 27 21.01 -3.57 -24.86
N ARG A 28 20.51 -4.70 -25.33
CA ARG A 28 19.65 -5.61 -24.60
C ARG A 28 20.23 -6.10 -23.26
N ASN A 29 21.53 -6.28 -23.18
CA ASN A 29 22.19 -6.70 -21.95
C ASN A 29 22.07 -5.65 -20.84
N TRP A 30 22.22 -4.38 -21.19
CA TRP A 30 22.04 -3.27 -20.25
C TRP A 30 20.58 -3.11 -19.84
N GLN A 31 19.63 -3.29 -20.75
CA GLN A 31 18.21 -3.29 -20.43
C GLN A 31 17.84 -4.39 -19.43
N ARG A 32 18.34 -5.61 -19.66
CA ARG A 32 18.12 -6.73 -18.72
C ARG A 32 18.71 -6.44 -17.34
N LEU A 33 19.89 -5.84 -17.29
CA LEU A 33 20.54 -5.48 -16.04
C LEU A 33 19.71 -4.44 -15.26
N ILE A 34 19.18 -3.42 -15.94
CA ILE A 34 18.29 -2.41 -15.35
C ILE A 34 17.02 -3.09 -14.80
N MET A 35 16.39 -4.00 -15.57
CA MET A 35 15.22 -4.74 -15.12
C MET A 35 15.52 -5.57 -13.86
N THR A 36 16.68 -6.23 -13.81
CA THR A 36 17.13 -6.94 -12.62
C THR A 36 17.25 -5.99 -11.41
N HIS A 37 17.81 -4.82 -11.59
CA HIS A 37 17.95 -3.83 -10.52
C HIS A 37 16.61 -3.26 -10.04
N LEU A 38 15.60 -3.18 -10.91
CA LEU A 38 14.24 -2.82 -10.50
C LEU A 38 13.58 -3.90 -9.64
N GLU A 39 13.87 -5.18 -9.92
CA GLU A 39 13.24 -6.32 -9.26
C GLU A 39 13.98 -6.80 -7.99
N GLU A 40 15.28 -6.49 -7.85
CA GLU A 40 16.13 -7.08 -6.81
C GLU A 40 15.89 -6.53 -5.41
N LYS A 41 15.19 -5.41 -5.28
CA LYS A 41 14.89 -4.81 -3.97
C LYS A 41 13.49 -4.23 -3.88
N ALA A 42 13.00 -4.13 -2.66
CA ALA A 42 11.82 -3.36 -2.34
C ALA A 42 12.14 -1.86 -2.39
N HIS A 43 11.38 -1.09 -3.18
CA HIS A 43 11.54 0.35 -3.29
C HIS A 43 10.71 1.06 -2.21
N LYS A 44 11.36 1.93 -1.45
CA LYS A 44 10.72 2.69 -0.38
C LYS A 44 9.97 3.90 -0.92
N GLY A 45 8.74 4.10 -0.46
CA GLY A 45 7.99 5.32 -0.70
C GLY A 45 8.55 6.53 0.07
N VAL A 46 8.19 7.73 -0.38
CA VAL A 46 8.72 8.99 0.17
C VAL A 46 7.98 9.49 1.41
N LEU A 47 6.81 8.95 1.74
CA LEU A 47 6.00 9.41 2.88
C LEU A 47 6.44 8.81 4.21
N THR A 48 6.66 7.51 4.26
CA THR A 48 6.95 6.77 5.50
C THR A 48 8.10 5.78 5.38
N GLY A 49 8.73 5.67 4.20
CA GLY A 49 9.72 4.64 3.92
C GLY A 49 9.14 3.23 3.74
N SER A 50 7.82 3.09 3.73
CA SER A 50 7.16 1.83 3.42
C SER A 50 7.31 1.49 1.95
N GLU A 51 7.25 0.19 1.61
CA GLU A 51 7.36 -0.27 0.24
C GLU A 51 6.24 0.30 -0.64
N ILE A 52 6.59 0.67 -1.87
CA ILE A 52 5.61 1.09 -2.89
C ILE A 52 4.85 -0.10 -3.45
N THR A 53 3.64 0.13 -3.94
CA THR A 53 2.82 -0.87 -4.63
C THR A 53 1.90 -0.21 -5.66
N ASP A 54 1.19 -1.02 -6.44
CA ASP A 54 0.18 -0.58 -7.42
C ASP A 54 0.72 0.43 -8.42
N MET A 55 1.87 0.09 -8.99
CA MET A 55 2.61 0.96 -9.90
C MET A 55 3.27 0.14 -11.01
N LYS A 56 3.29 0.71 -12.22
CA LYS A 56 4.09 0.23 -13.33
C LYS A 56 5.30 1.13 -13.53
N ILE A 57 6.48 0.54 -13.59
CA ILE A 57 7.74 1.21 -13.88
C ILE A 57 8.24 0.71 -15.23
N THR A 58 8.37 1.62 -16.19
CA THR A 58 8.77 1.30 -17.56
C THR A 58 10.10 1.98 -17.89
N LEU A 59 11.08 1.18 -18.33
CA LEU A 59 12.31 1.70 -18.91
C LEU A 59 11.99 2.23 -20.32
N ILE A 60 12.20 3.53 -20.54
CA ILE A 60 11.89 4.19 -21.81
C ILE A 60 13.15 4.61 -22.58
N ASN A 61 14.25 4.85 -21.89
CA ASN A 61 15.50 5.28 -22.49
C ASN A 61 16.67 5.02 -21.55
N GLY A 62 17.87 4.95 -22.10
CA GLY A 62 19.09 4.80 -21.33
C GLY A 62 20.31 5.11 -22.18
N ARG A 63 21.44 5.34 -21.53
CA ARG A 63 22.72 5.60 -22.20
C ARG A 63 23.85 4.93 -21.44
N ALA A 64 24.62 4.11 -22.15
CA ALA A 64 25.90 3.57 -21.72
C ALA A 64 27.05 4.29 -22.40
N HIS A 65 28.20 4.39 -21.74
CA HIS A 65 29.44 4.84 -22.36
C HIS A 65 30.34 3.61 -22.55
N GLN A 66 30.73 3.33 -23.80
CA GLN A 66 31.42 2.09 -24.19
C GLN A 66 32.69 1.77 -23.38
N LYS A 67 33.41 2.78 -22.90
CA LYS A 67 34.70 2.61 -22.21
C LYS A 67 34.64 2.77 -20.68
N HIS A 68 33.56 3.29 -20.13
CA HIS A 68 33.50 3.75 -18.73
C HIS A 68 32.22 3.34 -17.99
N THR A 69 31.37 2.51 -18.58
CA THR A 69 30.14 2.06 -17.91
C THR A 69 30.34 0.67 -17.33
N GLU A 70 30.17 0.54 -16.03
CA GLU A 70 30.17 -0.71 -15.30
C GLU A 70 28.76 -1.08 -14.83
N GLY A 71 28.53 -2.34 -14.48
CA GLY A 71 27.22 -2.81 -14.01
C GLY A 71 26.70 -2.06 -12.78
N GLY A 72 27.60 -1.68 -11.87
CA GLY A 72 27.28 -0.89 -10.69
C GLY A 72 26.76 0.52 -10.99
N ASP A 73 27.16 1.10 -12.10
CA ASP A 73 26.66 2.44 -12.51
C ASP A 73 25.18 2.38 -12.87
N PHE A 74 24.74 1.30 -13.52
CA PHE A 74 23.34 1.10 -13.84
C PHE A 74 22.49 0.81 -12.59
N ARG A 75 23.04 0.09 -11.60
CA ARG A 75 22.35 -0.11 -10.32
C ARG A 75 22.03 1.23 -9.65
N GLN A 76 23.04 2.07 -9.46
CA GLN A 76 22.86 3.38 -8.85
C GLN A 76 21.96 4.29 -9.68
N ALA A 77 22.15 4.32 -11.00
CA ALA A 77 21.32 5.13 -11.87
C ALA A 77 19.85 4.72 -11.85
N THR A 78 19.57 3.40 -11.77
CA THR A 78 18.21 2.85 -11.67
C THR A 78 17.55 3.24 -10.36
N TYR A 79 18.23 3.04 -9.23
CA TYR A 79 17.69 3.40 -7.91
C TYR A 79 17.43 4.90 -7.78
N ARG A 80 18.36 5.73 -8.26
CA ARG A 80 18.18 7.18 -8.27
C ARG A 80 17.03 7.63 -9.18
N ALA A 81 16.83 6.96 -10.32
CA ALA A 81 15.73 7.26 -11.23
C ALA A 81 14.38 6.95 -10.59
N VAL A 82 14.24 5.80 -9.91
CA VAL A 82 13.04 5.46 -9.15
C VAL A 82 12.78 6.49 -8.06
N ARG A 83 13.79 6.79 -7.26
CA ARG A 83 13.71 7.76 -6.16
C ARG A 83 13.29 9.14 -6.63
N GLN A 84 13.91 9.63 -7.70
CA GLN A 84 13.57 10.92 -8.30
C GLN A 84 12.12 10.94 -8.81
N GLY A 85 11.67 9.85 -9.43
CA GLY A 85 10.29 9.70 -9.88
C GLY A 85 9.30 9.77 -8.74
N LEU A 86 9.56 9.03 -7.65
CA LEU A 86 8.70 9.02 -6.45
C LEU A 86 8.64 10.39 -5.75
N LYS A 87 9.75 11.11 -5.69
CA LYS A 87 9.77 12.48 -5.13
C LYS A 87 8.98 13.49 -5.97
N LYS A 88 8.89 13.30 -7.27
CA LYS A 88 8.09 14.14 -8.18
C LYS A 88 6.64 13.77 -8.25
N ALA A 89 6.30 12.53 -7.94
CA ALA A 89 4.94 12.03 -7.95
C ALA A 89 4.15 12.47 -6.70
N LYS A 90 2.83 12.47 -6.82
CA LYS A 90 1.95 12.61 -5.67
C LYS A 90 1.73 11.22 -5.04
N SER A 91 2.39 10.98 -3.92
CA SER A 91 2.25 9.72 -3.18
C SER A 91 1.00 9.71 -2.30
N ILE A 92 0.40 8.53 -2.15
CA ILE A 92 -0.73 8.27 -1.27
C ILE A 92 -0.33 7.14 -0.32
N LEU A 93 -0.49 7.36 0.99
CA LEU A 93 -0.29 6.32 1.99
C LEU A 93 -1.50 5.37 1.99
N LEU A 94 -1.23 4.08 1.89
CA LEU A 94 -2.24 3.01 1.97
C LEU A 94 -2.21 2.34 3.34
N GLU A 95 -3.34 1.80 3.76
CA GLU A 95 -3.46 0.96 4.94
C GLU A 95 -4.22 -0.33 4.64
N PRO A 96 -3.94 -1.42 5.37
CA PRO A 96 -4.72 -2.65 5.24
C PRO A 96 -6.13 -2.45 5.78
N VAL A 97 -7.11 -3.04 5.09
CA VAL A 97 -8.54 -2.93 5.39
C VAL A 97 -9.15 -4.32 5.48
N TYR A 98 -9.97 -4.55 6.51
CA TYR A 98 -10.80 -5.74 6.65
C TYR A 98 -12.15 -5.56 5.96
N GLU A 99 -12.65 -6.62 5.34
CA GLU A 99 -14.08 -6.89 5.25
C GLU A 99 -14.50 -7.60 6.53
N TYR A 100 -15.59 -7.17 7.14
CA TYR A 100 -16.08 -7.78 8.37
C TYR A 100 -17.57 -8.09 8.32
N GLN A 101 -17.97 -9.07 9.12
CA GLN A 101 -19.34 -9.35 9.50
C GLN A 101 -19.41 -9.44 11.02
N LEU A 102 -20.21 -8.56 11.62
CA LEU A 102 -20.47 -8.51 13.05
C LEU A 102 -21.90 -9.00 13.33
N GLU A 103 -22.03 -10.06 14.12
CA GLU A 103 -23.28 -10.60 14.58
C GLU A 103 -23.40 -10.36 16.08
N ILE A 104 -24.41 -9.61 16.49
CA ILE A 104 -24.59 -9.20 17.88
C ILE A 104 -26.06 -9.30 18.30
N PRO A 105 -26.36 -9.39 19.62
CA PRO A 105 -27.72 -9.25 20.11
C PRO A 105 -28.36 -7.94 19.63
N ALA A 106 -29.63 -7.99 19.24
CA ALA A 106 -30.34 -6.85 18.65
C ALA A 106 -30.38 -5.62 19.57
N ASP A 107 -30.39 -5.80 20.90
CA ASP A 107 -30.35 -4.73 21.88
C ASP A 107 -28.98 -4.05 21.99
N GLN A 108 -27.92 -4.62 21.42
CA GLN A 108 -26.55 -4.06 21.39
C GLN A 108 -26.20 -3.34 20.07
N VAL A 109 -27.12 -3.28 19.11
CA VAL A 109 -26.86 -2.70 17.78
C VAL A 109 -26.41 -1.24 17.84
N GLY A 110 -27.02 -0.45 18.71
CA GLY A 110 -26.66 0.97 18.89
C GLY A 110 -25.24 1.16 19.37
N ARG A 111 -24.79 0.36 20.33
CA ARG A 111 -23.41 0.36 20.79
C ARG A 111 -22.44 -0.04 19.68
N ALA A 112 -22.74 -1.12 18.98
CA ALA A 112 -21.89 -1.58 17.88
C ALA A 112 -21.74 -0.53 16.78
N MET A 113 -22.81 0.16 16.40
CA MET A 113 -22.76 1.22 15.41
C MET A 113 -21.87 2.41 15.87
N THR A 114 -21.97 2.76 17.16
CA THR A 114 -21.10 3.80 17.75
C THR A 114 -19.64 3.37 17.73
N ASP A 115 -19.35 2.14 18.11
CA ASP A 115 -17.99 1.59 18.07
C ASP A 115 -17.43 1.53 16.65
N LEU A 116 -18.23 1.10 15.67
CA LEU A 116 -17.85 1.07 14.26
C LEU A 116 -17.53 2.47 13.71
N GLN A 117 -18.31 3.47 14.09
CA GLN A 117 -18.02 4.88 13.72
C GLN A 117 -16.69 5.35 14.34
N ARG A 118 -16.45 5.04 15.60
CA ARG A 118 -15.19 5.36 16.28
C ARG A 118 -13.98 4.70 15.61
N MET A 119 -14.16 3.49 15.08
CA MET A 119 -13.12 2.73 14.36
C MET A 119 -12.97 3.14 12.88
N HIS A 120 -13.63 4.20 12.42
CA HIS A 120 -13.66 4.62 11.03
C HIS A 120 -14.12 3.51 10.07
N ALA A 121 -14.96 2.61 10.55
CA ALA A 121 -15.57 1.56 9.74
C ALA A 121 -16.66 2.13 8.84
N VAL A 122 -16.77 1.55 7.65
CA VAL A 122 -17.90 1.72 6.76
C VAL A 122 -18.83 0.54 6.96
N PHE A 123 -20.13 0.76 7.08
CA PHE A 123 -21.09 -0.32 7.26
C PHE A 123 -22.41 -0.05 6.52
N GLU A 124 -23.00 -1.14 6.07
CA GLU A 124 -24.34 -1.15 5.51
C GLU A 124 -25.38 -1.03 6.62
N PRO A 125 -26.64 -0.65 6.33
CA PRO A 125 -27.71 -0.68 7.30
C PRO A 125 -27.79 -2.08 7.98
N PRO A 126 -27.96 -2.12 9.30
CA PRO A 126 -28.04 -3.39 10.03
C PRO A 126 -29.19 -4.26 9.51
N LYS A 127 -28.91 -5.54 9.28
CA LYS A 127 -29.95 -6.53 9.01
C LYS A 127 -30.43 -7.09 10.34
N MET A 128 -31.69 -6.81 10.68
CA MET A 128 -32.30 -7.30 11.90
C MET A 128 -32.88 -8.70 11.69
N GLU A 129 -32.50 -9.62 12.56
CA GLU A 129 -33.13 -10.93 12.74
C GLU A 129 -33.81 -10.94 14.11
N VAL A 130 -34.56 -12.00 14.46
CA VAL A 130 -35.46 -11.99 15.66
C VAL A 130 -34.74 -11.43 16.91
N ASP A 131 -33.60 -12.00 17.27
CA ASP A 131 -32.85 -11.63 18.49
C ASP A 131 -31.45 -11.07 18.18
N MET A 132 -31.07 -11.05 16.91
CA MET A 132 -29.73 -10.69 16.45
C MET A 132 -29.75 -9.57 15.41
N ALA A 133 -28.68 -8.81 15.38
CA ALA A 133 -28.38 -7.86 14.31
C ALA A 133 -27.09 -8.25 13.59
N ILE A 134 -27.08 -8.13 12.29
CA ILE A 134 -25.92 -8.40 11.44
C ILE A 134 -25.48 -7.10 10.79
N LEU A 135 -24.23 -6.71 11.02
CA LEU A 135 -23.59 -5.56 10.39
C LEU A 135 -22.43 -6.04 9.52
N LYS A 136 -22.38 -5.54 8.30
CA LYS A 136 -21.32 -5.83 7.33
C LYS A 136 -20.71 -4.55 6.81
N GLY A 137 -19.43 -4.60 6.49
CA GLY A 137 -18.75 -3.47 5.91
C GLY A 137 -17.24 -3.67 5.88
N THR A 138 -16.53 -2.56 5.89
CA THR A 138 -15.07 -2.51 5.87
C THR A 138 -14.55 -1.63 6.99
N ALA A 139 -13.36 -1.96 7.49
CA ALA A 139 -12.72 -1.17 8.53
C ALA A 139 -11.19 -1.26 8.43
N PRO A 140 -10.46 -0.19 8.84
CA PRO A 140 -9.02 -0.29 8.97
C PRO A 140 -8.62 -1.42 9.92
N VAL A 141 -7.64 -2.21 9.52
CA VAL A 141 -7.12 -3.30 10.37
C VAL A 141 -6.64 -2.77 11.71
N VAL A 142 -5.95 -1.63 11.71
CA VAL A 142 -5.37 -1.02 12.92
C VAL A 142 -6.42 -0.70 13.99
N THR A 143 -7.64 -0.33 13.59
CA THR A 143 -8.72 0.03 14.52
C THR A 143 -9.56 -1.16 14.95
N MET A 144 -9.68 -2.19 14.12
CA MET A 144 -10.59 -3.31 14.34
C MET A 144 -9.91 -4.56 14.92
N ARG A 145 -8.61 -4.73 14.74
CA ARG A 145 -7.91 -5.98 15.10
C ARG A 145 -8.13 -6.45 16.55
N ASP A 146 -8.35 -5.55 17.47
CA ASP A 146 -8.56 -5.86 18.89
C ASP A 146 -10.03 -5.78 19.33
N TYR A 147 -10.93 -5.41 18.42
CA TYR A 147 -12.35 -5.18 18.75
C TYR A 147 -13.11 -6.43 19.20
N GLN A 148 -12.67 -7.61 18.77
CA GLN A 148 -13.30 -8.86 19.20
C GLN A 148 -13.33 -9.01 20.71
N ARG A 149 -12.28 -8.61 21.42
CA ARG A 149 -12.22 -8.68 22.89
C ARG A 149 -13.27 -7.79 23.55
N GLU A 150 -13.37 -6.56 23.09
CA GLU A 150 -14.35 -5.59 23.58
C GLU A 150 -15.78 -6.10 23.31
N MET A 151 -16.03 -6.57 22.10
CA MET A 151 -17.32 -7.10 21.67
C MET A 151 -17.77 -8.30 22.50
N ILE A 152 -16.90 -9.26 22.78
CA ILE A 152 -17.21 -10.42 23.63
C ILE A 152 -17.65 -9.97 25.03
N VAL A 153 -17.01 -8.97 25.59
CA VAL A 153 -17.34 -8.46 26.94
C VAL A 153 -18.75 -7.87 26.97
N TYR A 154 -19.07 -6.90 26.12
CA TYR A 154 -20.38 -6.25 26.18
C TYR A 154 -21.53 -7.10 25.66
N THR A 155 -21.27 -8.08 24.81
CA THR A 155 -22.28 -9.06 24.35
C THR A 155 -22.38 -10.27 25.29
N ARG A 156 -21.57 -10.35 26.34
CA ARG A 156 -21.49 -11.49 27.25
C ARG A 156 -21.27 -12.84 26.51
N GLY A 157 -20.45 -12.80 25.47
CA GLY A 157 -20.12 -13.96 24.65
C GLY A 157 -21.15 -14.34 23.57
N HIS A 158 -22.23 -13.55 23.41
CA HIS A 158 -23.26 -13.82 22.41
C HIS A 158 -22.97 -13.19 21.05
N GLY A 159 -21.92 -12.36 20.92
CA GLY A 159 -21.50 -11.76 19.67
C GLY A 159 -20.47 -12.59 18.94
N ARG A 160 -20.38 -12.39 17.62
CA ARG A 160 -19.38 -12.99 16.73
C ARG A 160 -18.85 -11.92 15.76
N LEU A 161 -17.55 -11.94 15.53
CA LEU A 161 -16.90 -11.08 14.56
C LEU A 161 -16.06 -11.92 13.59
N PHE A 162 -16.36 -11.78 12.31
CA PHE A 162 -15.61 -12.41 11.22
C PHE A 162 -14.90 -11.32 10.42
N CYS A 163 -13.59 -11.45 10.26
CA CYS A 163 -12.77 -10.51 9.49
C CYS A 163 -11.96 -11.26 8.44
N SER A 164 -11.88 -10.69 7.26
CA SER A 164 -10.95 -11.11 6.21
C SER A 164 -10.26 -9.90 5.60
N LEU A 165 -9.02 -10.04 5.17
CA LEU A 165 -8.29 -8.95 4.53
C LEU A 165 -8.91 -8.65 3.17
N LYS A 166 -9.42 -7.42 2.98
CA LYS A 166 -9.90 -6.93 1.69
C LYS A 166 -8.74 -6.53 0.77
N GLY A 167 -7.76 -5.86 1.31
CA GLY A 167 -6.63 -5.29 0.61
C GLY A 167 -6.16 -4.00 1.24
N TYR A 168 -5.54 -3.14 0.43
CA TYR A 168 -5.02 -1.86 0.86
C TYR A 168 -5.85 -0.73 0.26
N GLU A 169 -6.21 0.25 1.07
CA GLU A 169 -6.96 1.45 0.67
C GLU A 169 -6.30 2.71 1.25
N PRO A 170 -6.62 3.91 0.75
CA PRO A 170 -6.08 5.14 1.30
C PRO A 170 -6.23 5.21 2.83
N CYS A 171 -5.13 5.50 3.52
CA CYS A 171 -5.09 5.58 4.98
C CYS A 171 -6.03 6.67 5.50
N HIS A 172 -6.89 6.33 6.46
CA HIS A 172 -7.91 7.25 6.99
C HIS A 172 -7.31 8.43 7.77
N ASN A 173 -6.14 8.23 8.38
CA ASN A 173 -5.41 9.23 9.17
C ASN A 173 -3.97 9.41 8.66
N ALA A 174 -3.79 9.50 7.34
CA ALA A 174 -2.48 9.52 6.69
C ALA A 174 -1.54 10.60 7.23
N GLU A 175 -2.03 11.82 7.45
CA GLU A 175 -1.21 12.93 7.97
C GLU A 175 -0.63 12.61 9.35
N GLU A 176 -1.46 12.10 10.26
CA GLU A 176 -1.03 11.69 11.61
C GLU A 176 0.04 10.59 11.56
N VAL A 177 -0.16 9.59 10.69
CA VAL A 177 0.79 8.47 10.54
C VAL A 177 2.11 8.96 9.95
N ILE A 178 2.08 9.81 8.93
CA ILE A 178 3.28 10.40 8.32
C ILE A 178 4.06 11.22 9.34
N ASP A 179 3.39 12.09 10.07
CA ASP A 179 4.01 12.95 11.09
C ASP A 179 4.64 12.11 12.22
N SER A 180 3.93 11.10 12.70
CA SER A 180 4.43 10.24 13.77
C SER A 180 5.57 9.31 13.33
N CYS A 181 5.59 8.92 12.06
CA CYS A 181 6.67 8.11 11.49
C CYS A 181 8.00 8.87 11.44
N GLY A 182 7.95 10.17 11.13
CA GLY A 182 9.13 11.02 11.07
C GLY A 182 10.15 10.61 9.99
N TYR A 183 9.72 9.89 8.95
CA TYR A 183 10.62 9.49 7.87
C TYR A 183 11.01 10.69 7.01
N ASP A 184 12.33 10.88 6.84
CA ASP A 184 12.89 11.90 5.96
C ASP A 184 13.50 11.26 4.71
N SER A 185 12.80 11.40 3.61
CA SER A 185 13.24 10.86 2.31
C SER A 185 14.47 11.56 1.74
N GLU A 186 14.80 12.76 2.19
CA GLU A 186 16.00 13.47 1.75
C GLU A 186 17.25 13.02 2.52
N ALA A 187 17.08 12.60 3.77
CA ALA A 187 18.16 12.10 4.61
C ALA A 187 18.48 10.61 4.39
N ASP A 188 17.56 9.86 3.81
CA ASP A 188 17.77 8.43 3.53
C ASP A 188 18.69 8.26 2.31
N THR A 189 19.95 7.95 2.57
CA THR A 189 21.01 7.76 1.55
C THR A 189 21.18 6.30 1.12
N GLU A 190 20.47 5.36 1.72
CA GLU A 190 20.52 3.94 1.36
C GLU A 190 19.67 3.61 0.11
N GLU A 191 18.94 4.58 -0.40
CA GLU A 191 18.07 4.51 -1.58
C GLU A 191 18.75 5.02 -2.87
#